data_aee4561a668c089617a1ce84eee4fd1e
#
_entry.id   aee4561a668c089617a1ce84eee4fd1e
#
_cell.length_a   1.000
_cell.length_b   1.000
_cell.length_c   1.000
_cell.angle_alpha   90.00
_cell.angle_beta   90.00
_cell.angle_gamma   90.00
#
_symmetry.space_group_name_H-M   'P 1'
#
loop_
_entity.id
_entity.type
_entity.pdbx_description
1 polymer ?
#
loop_
_entity_poly.entity_id
_entity_poly.type
_entity_poly.pdbx_seq_one_letter_code
_entity_poly.pdbx_strand_id
1 'polypeptide(L)'
;PYLRMKQEGMTENESRIVEWLLKPGNLSCAPAIKDVAEALAVSEAMIVKVSKLLGFSGFRNLRSALEDYFSQSEQVLPSELAFDEAPQDVVNKVFNITLRTIMEGQSIVNVDEIHRAARFFYQARQRDLYGAGGSNAI
;
A
#
# COMPACT_ATOMS: atom_id res chain seq x y z
N PRO A 1 0.97 0.11 0.62
CA PRO A 1 1.58 -1.07 1.25
C PRO A 1 1.24 -2.37 0.54
N TYR A 2 -0.05 -2.68 0.31
CA TYR A 2 -0.52 -3.92 -0.32
C TYR A 2 0.15 -4.24 -1.68
N LEU A 3 0.25 -3.26 -2.57
CA LEU A 3 0.86 -3.44 -3.89
C LEU A 3 2.37 -3.72 -3.80
N ARG A 4 3.06 -3.13 -2.81
CA ARG A 4 4.49 -3.40 -2.57
C ARG A 4 4.74 -4.81 -2.04
N MET A 5 3.86 -5.33 -1.18
CA MET A 5 3.97 -6.70 -0.67
C MET A 5 3.77 -7.76 -1.76
N LYS A 6 2.95 -7.48 -2.77
CA LYS A 6 2.74 -8.39 -3.91
C LYS A 6 3.88 -8.40 -4.93
N GLN A 7 4.90 -7.56 -4.77
CA GLN A 7 6.08 -7.56 -5.65
C GLN A 7 7.00 -8.78 -5.45
N GLU A 8 6.90 -9.46 -4.31
CA GLU A 8 7.62 -10.72 -4.10
C GLU A 8 7.16 -11.77 -5.13
N GLY A 9 8.07 -12.17 -6.00
CA GLY A 9 7.81 -13.12 -7.10
C GLY A 9 7.47 -12.48 -8.44
N MET A 10 7.46 -11.16 -8.57
CA MET A 10 7.30 -10.45 -9.84
C MET A 10 8.62 -10.41 -10.63
N THR A 11 8.52 -10.42 -11.94
CA THR A 11 9.67 -10.16 -12.81
C THR A 11 10.09 -8.69 -12.72
N GLU A 12 11.33 -8.38 -13.12
CA GLU A 12 11.87 -7.02 -13.12
C GLU A 12 10.95 -6.02 -13.85
N ASN A 13 10.43 -6.42 -15.03
CA ASN A 13 9.52 -5.56 -15.78
C ASN A 13 8.16 -5.37 -15.09
N GLU A 14 7.65 -6.39 -14.42
CA GLU A 14 6.41 -6.29 -13.64
C GLU A 14 6.60 -5.36 -12.43
N SER A 15 7.71 -5.47 -11.73
CA SER A 15 8.07 -4.59 -10.62
C SER A 15 8.24 -3.13 -11.08
N ARG A 16 8.90 -2.88 -12.21
CA ARG A 16 9.03 -1.54 -12.79
C ARG A 16 7.67 -0.90 -13.09
N ILE A 17 6.72 -1.67 -13.61
CA ILE A 17 5.35 -1.17 -13.86
C ILE A 17 4.70 -0.75 -12.54
N VAL A 18 4.77 -1.58 -11.50
CA VAL A 18 4.20 -1.28 -10.18
C VAL A 18 4.85 -0.04 -9.57
N GLU A 19 6.17 0.05 -9.60
CA GLU A 19 6.90 1.22 -9.08
C GLU A 19 6.51 2.51 -9.79
N TRP A 20 6.35 2.45 -11.11
CA TRP A 20 5.92 3.61 -11.89
C TRP A 20 4.50 4.05 -11.51
N LEU A 21 3.58 3.09 -11.38
CA LEU A 21 2.19 3.35 -11.00
C LEU A 21 2.06 3.91 -9.57
N LEU A 22 2.98 3.57 -8.68
CA LEU A 22 2.99 4.03 -7.29
C LEU A 22 3.65 5.40 -7.10
N LYS A 23 4.23 6.00 -8.14
CA LYS A 23 4.79 7.35 -8.04
C LYS A 23 3.67 8.38 -8.09
N PRO A 24 3.58 9.27 -7.08
CA PRO A 24 2.66 10.40 -7.12
C PRO A 24 2.89 11.24 -8.39
N GLY A 25 1.84 11.64 -9.03
CA GLY A 25 1.89 12.46 -10.24
C GLY A 25 1.84 11.67 -11.55
N ASN A 26 2.28 10.42 -11.63
CA ASN A 26 2.22 9.65 -12.88
C ASN A 26 0.79 9.36 -13.34
N LEU A 27 -0.17 9.38 -12.45
CA LEU A 27 -1.59 9.16 -12.72
C LEU A 27 -2.43 10.43 -12.71
N SER A 28 -1.85 11.59 -12.39
CA SER A 28 -2.58 12.87 -12.23
C SER A 28 -3.36 13.31 -13.47
N CYS A 29 -2.92 12.91 -14.67
CA CYS A 29 -3.58 13.22 -15.94
C CYS A 29 -4.44 12.06 -16.47
N ALA A 30 -4.78 11.09 -15.62
CA ALA A 30 -5.55 9.89 -16.00
C ALA A 30 -5.03 9.22 -17.31
N PRO A 31 -3.73 8.83 -17.37
CA PRO A 31 -3.09 8.37 -18.60
C PRO A 31 -3.81 7.14 -19.19
N ALA A 32 -3.89 7.09 -20.51
CA ALA A 32 -4.36 5.90 -21.19
C ALA A 32 -3.33 4.76 -21.04
N ILE A 33 -3.77 3.51 -21.17
CA ILE A 33 -2.87 2.35 -21.09
C ILE A 33 -1.72 2.45 -22.10
N LYS A 34 -1.98 3.03 -23.26
CA LYS A 34 -0.99 3.24 -24.31
C LYS A 34 0.12 4.19 -23.84
N ASP A 35 -0.23 5.28 -23.18
CA ASP A 35 0.75 6.27 -22.69
C ASP A 35 1.68 5.64 -21.65
N VAL A 36 1.12 4.80 -20.77
CA VAL A 36 1.89 4.05 -19.77
C VAL A 36 2.80 3.02 -20.43
N ALA A 37 2.31 2.33 -21.45
CA ALA A 37 3.08 1.34 -22.20
C ALA A 37 4.28 1.97 -22.92
N GLU A 38 4.08 3.14 -23.54
CA GLU A 38 5.13 3.92 -24.19
C GLU A 38 6.16 4.45 -23.16
N ALA A 39 5.70 5.03 -22.05
CA ALA A 39 6.57 5.57 -21.01
C ALA A 39 7.49 4.51 -20.38
N LEU A 40 7.02 3.27 -20.30
CA LEU A 40 7.76 2.14 -19.70
C LEU A 40 8.46 1.24 -20.74
N ALA A 41 8.26 1.48 -22.04
CA ALA A 41 8.72 0.63 -23.13
C ALA A 41 8.28 -0.85 -22.97
N VAL A 42 7.01 -1.06 -22.60
CA VAL A 42 6.39 -2.38 -22.44
C VAL A 42 5.13 -2.49 -23.30
N SER A 43 4.60 -3.71 -23.48
CA SER A 43 3.33 -3.90 -24.15
C SER A 43 2.13 -3.58 -23.25
N GLU A 44 1.03 -3.10 -23.82
CA GLU A 44 -0.24 -2.91 -23.08
C GLU A 44 -0.71 -4.22 -22.44
N ALA A 45 -0.50 -5.36 -23.10
CA ALA A 45 -0.82 -6.68 -22.56
C ALA A 45 -0.08 -6.98 -21.26
N MET A 46 1.17 -6.50 -21.10
CA MET A 46 1.92 -6.65 -19.87
C MET A 46 1.32 -5.81 -18.72
N ILE A 47 0.87 -4.60 -19.01
CA ILE A 47 0.20 -3.75 -18.02
C ILE A 47 -1.11 -4.39 -17.54
N VAL A 48 -1.89 -4.96 -18.49
CA VAL A 48 -3.12 -5.71 -18.13
C VAL A 48 -2.80 -6.94 -17.29
N LYS A 49 -1.72 -7.67 -17.63
CA LYS A 49 -1.25 -8.81 -16.83
C LYS A 49 -0.91 -8.39 -15.41
N VAL A 50 -0.13 -7.34 -15.24
CA VAL A 50 0.25 -6.79 -13.92
C VAL A 50 -0.99 -6.36 -13.14
N SER A 51 -1.95 -5.68 -13.79
CA SER A 51 -3.20 -5.28 -13.14
C SER A 51 -3.96 -6.48 -12.57
N LYS A 52 -4.01 -7.59 -13.32
CA LYS A 52 -4.65 -8.84 -12.86
C LYS A 52 -3.86 -9.53 -11.75
N LEU A 53 -2.53 -9.55 -11.81
CA LEU A 53 -1.67 -10.07 -10.74
C LEU A 53 -1.88 -9.30 -9.42
N LEU A 54 -2.16 -8.00 -9.51
CA LEU A 54 -2.48 -7.16 -8.36
C LEU A 54 -3.93 -7.35 -7.86
N GLY A 55 -4.75 -8.17 -8.53
CA GLY A 55 -6.11 -8.50 -8.12
C GLY A 55 -7.19 -7.60 -8.72
N PHE A 56 -6.85 -6.78 -9.70
CA PHE A 56 -7.81 -5.94 -10.42
C PHE A 56 -8.30 -6.62 -11.70
N SER A 57 -9.50 -6.31 -12.16
CA SER A 57 -10.04 -6.86 -13.41
C SER A 57 -9.33 -6.37 -14.67
N GLY A 58 -8.57 -5.27 -14.59
CA GLY A 58 -7.77 -4.68 -15.64
C GLY A 58 -7.21 -3.32 -15.26
N PHE A 59 -6.46 -2.71 -16.19
CA PHE A 59 -5.75 -1.45 -15.95
C PHE A 59 -6.68 -0.29 -15.54
N ARG A 60 -7.87 -0.18 -16.15
CA ARG A 60 -8.82 0.89 -15.82
C ARG A 60 -9.21 0.87 -14.33
N ASN A 61 -9.51 -0.32 -13.80
CA ASN A 61 -9.91 -0.46 -12.40
C ASN A 61 -8.73 -0.26 -11.44
N LEU A 62 -7.53 -0.74 -11.82
CA LEU A 62 -6.30 -0.45 -11.09
C LEU A 62 -6.03 1.06 -11.04
N ARG A 63 -6.11 1.73 -12.18
CA ARG A 63 -5.89 3.17 -12.28
C ARG A 63 -6.88 3.95 -11.40
N SER A 64 -8.19 3.68 -11.52
CA SER A 64 -9.21 4.35 -10.71
C SER A 64 -8.95 4.17 -9.21
N ALA A 65 -8.62 2.96 -8.77
CA ALA A 65 -8.30 2.70 -7.36
C ALA A 65 -7.05 3.45 -6.89
N LEU A 66 -6.05 3.63 -7.76
CA LEU A 66 -4.85 4.41 -7.44
C LEU A 66 -5.12 5.91 -7.47
N GLU A 67 -5.95 6.40 -8.39
CA GLU A 67 -6.39 7.80 -8.43
C GLU A 67 -7.17 8.15 -7.16
N ASP A 68 -8.10 7.31 -6.73
CA ASP A 68 -8.84 7.47 -5.47
C ASP A 68 -7.89 7.45 -4.27
N TYR A 69 -6.93 6.55 -4.27
CA TYR A 69 -5.90 6.46 -3.21
C TYR A 69 -5.04 7.72 -3.16
N PHE A 70 -4.59 8.24 -4.28
CA PHE A 70 -3.75 9.45 -4.32
C PHE A 70 -4.55 10.71 -4.02
N SER A 71 -5.78 10.85 -4.50
CA SER A 71 -6.64 12.01 -4.20
C SER A 71 -6.97 12.10 -2.71
N GLN A 72 -7.23 10.96 -2.07
CA GLN A 72 -7.35 10.90 -0.61
C GLN A 72 -6.02 11.16 0.09
N SER A 73 -4.89 10.81 -0.57
CA SER A 73 -3.55 11.01 -0.03
C SER A 73 -3.07 12.45 -0.13
N GLU A 74 -3.42 13.16 -1.19
CA GLU A 74 -3.05 14.59 -1.35
C GLU A 74 -3.69 15.47 -0.27
N GLN A 75 -4.85 15.05 0.26
CA GLN A 75 -5.46 15.73 1.42
C GLN A 75 -4.79 15.34 2.75
N VAL A 76 -3.93 14.33 2.78
CA VAL A 76 -3.37 13.73 4.02
C VAL A 76 -1.90 13.30 3.87
N LEU A 77 -1.19 13.69 2.80
CA LEU A 77 0.27 13.59 2.87
C LEU A 77 0.73 14.45 4.05
N PRO A 78 1.49 13.88 5.01
CA PRO A 78 2.20 14.72 5.94
C PRO A 78 3.18 15.53 5.08
N SER A 79 2.79 16.73 4.67
CA SER A 79 3.77 17.77 4.56
C SER A 79 4.52 17.70 5.88
N GLU A 80 5.84 17.63 5.83
CA GLU A 80 6.65 17.65 7.04
C GLU A 80 6.07 18.67 8.01
N LEU A 81 5.92 18.30 9.29
CA LEU A 81 5.38 19.18 10.31
C LEU A 81 6.21 20.48 10.26
N ALA A 82 5.64 21.54 9.75
CA ALA A 82 6.31 22.82 9.74
C ALA A 82 6.25 23.42 11.16
N PHE A 83 7.32 24.06 11.58
CA PHE A 83 7.41 24.64 12.94
C PHE A 83 6.40 25.77 13.19
N ASP A 84 5.79 26.31 12.13
CA ASP A 84 4.85 27.44 12.14
C ASP A 84 3.38 27.03 11.93
N GLU A 85 3.08 25.72 11.94
CA GLU A 85 1.70 25.23 11.81
C GLU A 85 0.85 25.53 13.04
N ALA A 86 -0.42 25.85 12.83
CA ALA A 86 -1.35 26.01 13.91
C ALA A 86 -1.50 24.69 14.71
N PRO A 87 -1.54 24.72 16.05
CA PRO A 87 -1.60 23.50 16.87
C PRO A 87 -2.75 22.57 16.50
N GLN A 88 -3.89 23.11 16.06
CA GLN A 88 -5.04 22.33 15.63
C GLN A 88 -4.74 21.52 14.35
N ASP A 89 -3.98 22.07 13.42
CA ASP A 89 -3.61 21.40 12.18
C ASP A 89 -2.62 20.27 12.46
N VAL A 90 -1.68 20.47 13.37
CA VAL A 90 -0.77 19.41 13.86
C VAL A 90 -1.55 18.25 14.46
N VAL A 91 -2.51 18.53 15.34
CA VAL A 91 -3.38 17.51 15.94
C VAL A 91 -4.14 16.74 14.85
N ASN A 92 -4.79 17.46 13.95
CA ASN A 92 -5.55 16.85 12.85
C ASN A 92 -4.64 15.96 11.96
N LYS A 93 -3.43 16.42 11.63
CA LYS A 93 -2.45 15.65 10.88
C LYS A 93 -2.08 14.35 11.57
N VAL A 94 -1.74 14.41 12.85
CA VAL A 94 -1.35 13.22 13.64
C VAL A 94 -2.48 12.20 13.68
N PHE A 95 -3.71 12.64 13.98
CA PHE A 95 -4.87 11.73 13.97
C PHE A 95 -5.14 11.11 12.60
N ASN A 96 -5.09 11.90 11.53
CA ASN A 96 -5.31 11.41 10.18
C ASN A 96 -4.26 10.39 9.74
N ILE A 97 -2.98 10.63 10.05
CA ILE A 97 -1.90 9.68 9.79
C ILE A 97 -2.14 8.38 10.54
N THR A 98 -2.49 8.46 11.82
CA THR A 98 -2.73 7.28 12.66
C THR A 98 -3.91 6.46 12.15
N LEU A 99 -5.04 7.10 11.87
CA LEU A 99 -6.23 6.45 11.30
C LEU A 99 -5.90 5.74 9.98
N ARG A 100 -5.19 6.42 9.09
CA ARG A 100 -4.77 5.86 7.82
C ARG A 100 -3.85 4.65 8.00
N THR A 101 -2.86 4.74 8.88
CA THR A 101 -1.96 3.62 9.17
C THR A 101 -2.73 2.39 9.66
N ILE A 102 -3.75 2.59 10.52
CA ILE A 102 -4.61 1.52 11.00
C ILE A 102 -5.43 0.91 9.86
N MET A 103 -6.06 1.73 9.02
CA MET A 103 -6.85 1.27 7.88
C MET A 103 -5.99 0.52 6.84
N GLU A 104 -4.81 1.02 6.54
CA GLU A 104 -3.84 0.35 5.67
C GLU A 104 -3.40 -0.99 6.28
N GLY A 105 -3.12 -1.01 7.58
CA GLY A 105 -2.81 -2.24 8.31
C GLY A 105 -3.95 -3.27 8.19
N GLN A 106 -5.19 -2.85 8.39
CA GLN A 106 -6.36 -3.72 8.25
C GLN A 106 -6.49 -4.32 6.85
N SER A 107 -6.18 -3.54 5.81
CA SER A 107 -6.30 -3.97 4.40
C SER A 107 -5.29 -5.05 3.99
N ILE A 108 -4.17 -5.16 4.70
CA ILE A 108 -3.11 -6.15 4.42
C ILE A 108 -3.17 -7.39 5.30
N VAL A 109 -4.06 -7.40 6.30
CA VAL A 109 -4.23 -8.53 7.21
C VAL A 109 -4.76 -9.75 6.45
N ASN A 110 -3.99 -10.84 6.49
CA ASN A 110 -4.44 -12.13 5.98
C ASN A 110 -5.06 -12.94 7.12
N VAL A 111 -6.38 -13.04 7.12
CA VAL A 111 -7.16 -13.72 8.17
C VAL A 111 -6.81 -15.21 8.25
N ASP A 112 -6.53 -15.87 7.12
CA ASP A 112 -6.18 -17.29 7.09
C ASP A 112 -4.81 -17.53 7.75
N GLU A 113 -3.84 -16.64 7.51
CA GLU A 113 -2.55 -16.71 8.17
C GLU A 113 -2.66 -16.46 9.69
N ILE A 114 -3.51 -15.52 10.10
CA ILE A 114 -3.79 -15.30 11.54
C ILE A 114 -4.41 -16.57 12.14
N HIS A 115 -5.38 -17.17 11.48
CA HIS A 115 -5.99 -18.44 11.94
C HIS A 115 -4.96 -19.55 12.03
N ARG A 116 -4.06 -19.66 11.06
CA ARG A 116 -2.97 -20.64 11.05
C ARG A 116 -2.02 -20.41 12.23
N ALA A 117 -1.59 -19.18 12.43
CA ALA A 117 -0.71 -18.80 13.53
C ALA A 117 -1.37 -19.08 14.91
N ALA A 118 -2.64 -18.69 15.07
CA ALA A 118 -3.39 -18.94 16.30
C ALA A 118 -3.50 -20.43 16.61
N ARG A 119 -3.71 -21.27 15.58
CA ARG A 119 -3.76 -22.73 15.74
C ARG A 119 -2.41 -23.27 16.19
N PHE A 120 -1.30 -22.87 15.57
CA PHE A 120 0.04 -23.26 16.00
C PHE A 120 0.32 -22.83 17.43
N PHE A 121 -0.02 -21.61 17.79
CA PHE A 121 0.16 -21.10 19.14
C PHE A 121 -0.66 -21.90 20.17
N TYR A 122 -1.91 -22.22 19.85
CA TYR A 122 -2.78 -23.02 20.73
C TYR A 122 -2.29 -24.45 20.93
N GLN A 123 -1.76 -25.08 19.88
CA GLN A 123 -1.28 -26.48 19.91
C GLN A 123 0.12 -26.64 20.47
N ALA A 124 0.90 -25.55 20.60
CA ALA A 124 2.25 -25.59 21.09
C ALA A 124 2.30 -26.07 22.56
N ARG A 125 3.23 -26.98 22.85
CA ARG A 125 3.46 -27.47 24.24
C ARG A 125 4.13 -26.41 25.11
N GLN A 126 4.97 -25.56 24.51
CA GLN A 126 5.67 -24.47 25.16
C GLN A 126 5.54 -23.21 24.29
N ARG A 127 5.37 -22.07 24.93
CA ARG A 127 5.21 -20.77 24.27
C ARG A 127 6.17 -19.79 24.93
N ASP A 128 7.18 -19.38 24.17
CA ASP A 128 8.15 -18.39 24.62
C ASP A 128 7.85 -17.05 23.91
N LEU A 129 7.63 -16.00 24.69
CA LEU A 129 7.36 -14.65 24.18
C LEU A 129 8.59 -13.78 24.43
N TYR A 130 9.13 -13.23 23.35
CA TYR A 130 10.25 -12.30 23.40
C TYR A 130 9.78 -10.92 22.96
N GLY A 131 9.95 -9.92 23.79
CA GLY A 131 9.58 -8.54 23.50
C GLY A 131 10.77 -7.61 23.74
N ALA A 132 10.92 -6.63 22.84
CA ALA A 132 11.86 -5.52 23.01
C ALA A 132 11.12 -4.21 22.77
N GLY A 133 11.31 -3.22 23.64
CA GLY A 133 10.69 -1.88 23.52
C GLY A 133 10.14 -1.35 24.85
N GLY A 134 9.62 -0.14 24.81
CA GLY A 134 9.09 0.57 25.99
C GLY A 134 7.77 0.04 26.55
N SER A 135 7.16 -0.96 25.92
CA SER A 135 5.89 -1.56 26.34
C SER A 135 6.08 -2.91 27.04
N ASN A 136 7.00 -2.99 27.97
CA ASN A 136 7.23 -4.19 28.80
C ASN A 136 6.10 -4.44 29.83
N ALA A 137 4.87 -4.13 29.49
CA ALA A 137 3.74 -4.36 30.37
C ALA A 137 2.81 -5.41 29.78
N ILE A 138 3.22 -6.66 29.91
CA ILE A 138 2.31 -7.81 29.92
C ILE A 138 2.74 -8.76 31.04
#